data_1e1a42f33203e4ee65ea7bc6ff66a84c
#
_entry.id   1e1a42f33203e4ee65ea7bc6ff66a84c
#
_cell.length_a   1.000
_cell.length_b   1.000
_cell.length_c   1.000
_cell.angle_alpha   90.00
_cell.angle_beta   90.00
_cell.angle_gamma   90.00
#
_symmetry.space_group_name_H-M   'P 1'
#
loop_
_entity.id
_entity.type
_entity.pdbx_description
1 polymer ?
#
loop_
_entity_poly.entity_id
_entity_poly.type
_entity_poly.pdbx_seq_one_letter_code
_entity_poly.pdbx_strand_id
1 'polypeptide(L)'
;MRKMYSSAPLPFVGQKRMFAKEFIKVLGQFPDSTVFVDLFGGSGLLSHITKCVRPDATVVYNDFDNYRCRLANIPATNVLLSDLRRIAEGEPKNKRITGEVRDKMFARIEREEKEHGYVDYITISASLLFAMKYVASLEEMKKEAIYNRIRRADYSKAEDYLEGIMVTCKDYKEVFKCYKDVPGVVFLVDPPYLSTEVGTYKMYWRLADYLDVLTVLKGHSFVYFTSNKSSILELCDWMDRNPFVGSPF
;
A
#
# COMPACT_ATOMS: atom_id res chain seq x y z
N MET A 1 -21.48 -5.38 -13.89
CA MET A 1 -20.12 -4.91 -14.22
C MET A 1 -19.47 -4.47 -12.91
N ARG A 2 -18.29 -4.98 -12.59
CA ARG A 2 -17.55 -4.65 -11.35
C ARG A 2 -17.17 -3.16 -11.35
N LYS A 3 -17.31 -2.48 -10.21
CA LYS A 3 -16.85 -1.09 -10.05
C LYS A 3 -15.32 -1.06 -10.11
N MET A 4 -14.76 -0.29 -11.02
CA MET A 4 -13.31 -0.05 -11.06
C MET A 4 -12.96 1.14 -10.18
N TYR A 5 -12.13 0.92 -9.18
CA TYR A 5 -11.58 1.97 -8.34
C TYR A 5 -10.34 2.57 -9.02
N SER A 6 -10.32 3.88 -9.18
CA SER A 6 -9.17 4.62 -9.75
C SER A 6 -8.07 4.90 -8.71
N SER A 7 -8.37 4.67 -7.43
CA SER A 7 -7.44 4.80 -6.30
C SER A 7 -7.86 3.84 -5.19
N ALA A 8 -6.95 3.49 -4.32
CA ALA A 8 -7.29 2.67 -3.16
C ALA A 8 -8.33 3.37 -2.26
N PRO A 9 -9.26 2.62 -1.66
CA PRO A 9 -10.36 3.16 -0.84
C PRO A 9 -9.89 3.95 0.38
N LEU A 10 -8.78 3.53 1.00
CA LEU A 10 -8.18 4.16 2.18
C LEU A 10 -6.80 4.75 1.84
N PRO A 11 -6.31 5.72 2.63
CA PRO A 11 -4.96 6.25 2.49
C PRO A 11 -3.90 5.15 2.50
N PHE A 12 -2.98 5.21 1.57
CA PHE A 12 -1.83 4.31 1.49
C PHE A 12 -0.66 5.02 0.79
N VAL A 13 0.55 4.86 1.32
CA VAL A 13 1.76 5.43 0.73
C VAL A 13 2.15 4.64 -0.51
N GLY A 14 2.54 5.32 -1.57
CA GLY A 14 3.03 4.65 -2.78
C GLY A 14 1.96 4.06 -3.69
N GLN A 15 0.67 4.40 -3.51
CA GLN A 15 -0.39 3.96 -4.45
C GLN A 15 -0.02 4.25 -5.91
N LYS A 16 -0.20 3.25 -6.78
CA LYS A 16 0.13 3.34 -8.21
C LYS A 16 -0.97 3.97 -9.07
N ARG A 17 -1.84 4.83 -8.49
CA ARG A 17 -2.94 5.48 -9.22
C ARG A 17 -2.51 6.24 -10.47
N MET A 18 -1.32 6.84 -10.46
CA MET A 18 -0.77 7.56 -11.61
C MET A 18 -0.36 6.64 -12.76
N PHE A 19 -0.06 5.39 -12.46
CA PHE A 19 0.32 4.37 -13.44
C PHE A 19 -0.87 3.56 -13.97
N ALA A 20 -2.08 3.74 -13.42
CA ALA A 20 -3.24 2.90 -13.70
C ALA A 20 -3.54 2.79 -15.20
N LYS A 21 -3.51 3.91 -15.95
CA LYS A 21 -3.78 3.94 -17.40
C LYS A 21 -2.78 3.11 -18.20
N GLU A 22 -1.50 3.29 -17.92
CA GLU A 22 -0.44 2.56 -18.61
C GLU A 22 -0.43 1.09 -18.21
N PHE A 23 -0.68 0.79 -16.96
CA PHE A 23 -0.80 -0.57 -16.47
C PHE A 23 -1.96 -1.33 -17.16
N ILE A 24 -3.11 -0.70 -17.36
CA ILE A 24 -4.23 -1.29 -18.12
C ILE A 24 -3.81 -1.67 -19.55
N LYS A 25 -3.03 -0.83 -20.23
CA LYS A 25 -2.50 -1.15 -21.56
C LYS A 25 -1.57 -2.36 -21.54
N VAL A 26 -0.70 -2.42 -20.52
CA VAL A 26 0.22 -3.55 -20.34
C VAL A 26 -0.54 -4.85 -20.09
N LEU A 27 -1.58 -4.82 -19.25
CA LEU A 27 -2.43 -5.98 -18.99
C LEU A 27 -3.09 -6.53 -20.27
N GLY A 28 -3.40 -5.67 -21.24
CA GLY A 28 -3.96 -6.06 -22.54
C GLY A 28 -3.03 -6.90 -23.41
N GLN A 29 -1.73 -6.97 -23.11
CA GLN A 29 -0.74 -7.72 -23.87
C GLN A 29 -0.65 -9.21 -23.44
N PHE A 30 -1.24 -9.56 -22.29
CA PHE A 30 -1.20 -10.93 -21.78
C PHE A 30 -2.43 -11.73 -22.19
N PRO A 31 -2.31 -13.07 -22.38
CA PRO A 31 -3.45 -13.96 -22.62
C PRO A 31 -4.49 -13.92 -21.47
N ASP A 32 -5.74 -14.30 -21.77
CA ASP A 32 -6.83 -14.30 -20.78
C ASP A 32 -6.64 -15.33 -19.67
N SER A 33 -5.95 -16.44 -19.97
CA SER A 33 -5.62 -17.51 -19.00
C SER A 33 -4.43 -17.16 -18.08
N THR A 34 -3.90 -15.95 -18.14
CA THR A 34 -2.74 -15.55 -17.34
C THR A 34 -3.07 -15.57 -15.84
N VAL A 35 -2.12 -16.07 -15.05
CA VAL A 35 -2.13 -15.96 -13.59
C VAL A 35 -1.29 -14.76 -13.20
N PHE A 36 -1.89 -13.79 -12.54
CA PHE A 36 -1.19 -12.61 -12.03
C PHE A 36 -0.93 -12.75 -10.53
N VAL A 37 0.31 -12.57 -10.11
CA VAL A 37 0.72 -12.68 -8.71
C VAL A 37 1.37 -11.37 -8.27
N ASP A 38 0.67 -10.63 -7.42
CA ASP A 38 1.14 -9.36 -6.86
C ASP A 38 1.99 -9.65 -5.61
N LEU A 39 3.31 -9.60 -5.77
CA LEU A 39 4.27 -9.94 -4.71
C LEU A 39 4.33 -8.88 -3.60
N PHE A 40 4.07 -7.61 -3.94
CA PHE A 40 4.16 -6.45 -3.05
C PHE A 40 2.83 -5.68 -3.06
N GLY A 41 1.74 -6.36 -2.77
CA GLY A 41 0.38 -5.89 -3.03
C GLY A 41 -0.01 -4.54 -2.42
N GLY A 42 0.59 -4.15 -1.29
CA GLY A 42 0.36 -2.87 -0.64
C GLY A 42 -1.12 -2.55 -0.45
N SER A 43 -1.65 -1.53 -1.13
CA SER A 43 -3.07 -1.20 -1.09
C SER A 43 -3.98 -2.10 -1.95
N GLY A 44 -3.45 -3.10 -2.64
CA GLY A 44 -4.20 -3.97 -3.54
C GLY A 44 -4.68 -3.31 -4.84
N LEU A 45 -4.24 -2.07 -5.15
CA LEU A 45 -4.75 -1.33 -6.32
C LEU A 45 -4.38 -2.01 -7.63
N LEU A 46 -3.16 -2.53 -7.77
CA LEU A 46 -2.73 -3.24 -8.98
C LEU A 46 -3.53 -4.53 -9.15
N SER A 47 -3.67 -5.32 -8.10
CA SER A 47 -4.49 -6.53 -8.09
C SER A 47 -5.96 -6.24 -8.43
N HIS A 48 -6.54 -5.16 -7.87
CA HIS A 48 -7.89 -4.71 -8.16
C HIS A 48 -8.07 -4.35 -9.65
N ILE A 49 -7.18 -3.51 -10.20
CA ILE A 49 -7.20 -3.12 -11.61
C ILE A 49 -7.07 -4.35 -12.49
N THR A 50 -6.13 -5.25 -12.19
CA THR A 50 -5.93 -6.50 -12.92
C THR A 50 -7.23 -7.31 -12.98
N LYS A 51 -7.88 -7.52 -11.84
CA LYS A 51 -9.13 -8.30 -11.78
C LYS A 51 -10.31 -7.61 -12.49
N CYS A 52 -10.35 -6.28 -12.52
CA CYS A 52 -11.36 -5.52 -13.28
C CYS A 52 -11.15 -5.63 -14.79
N VAL A 53 -9.91 -5.57 -15.26
CA VAL A 53 -9.54 -5.59 -16.68
C VAL A 53 -9.54 -7.01 -17.23
N ARG A 54 -9.17 -7.97 -16.40
CA ARG A 54 -9.05 -9.40 -16.72
C ARG A 54 -9.92 -10.23 -15.76
N PRO A 55 -11.26 -10.20 -15.92
CA PRO A 55 -12.19 -10.81 -14.96
C PRO A 55 -12.01 -12.34 -14.84
N ASP A 56 -11.58 -13.00 -15.92
CA ASP A 56 -11.37 -14.45 -15.95
C ASP A 56 -9.98 -14.88 -15.46
N ALA A 57 -9.03 -13.95 -15.35
CA ALA A 57 -7.69 -14.23 -14.84
C ALA A 57 -7.71 -14.61 -13.36
N THR A 58 -6.82 -15.50 -12.96
CA THR A 58 -6.49 -15.72 -11.56
C THR A 58 -5.59 -14.58 -11.08
N VAL A 59 -6.01 -13.90 -10.02
CA VAL A 59 -5.24 -12.81 -9.41
C VAL A 59 -4.95 -13.15 -7.96
N VAL A 60 -3.68 -13.18 -7.60
CA VAL A 60 -3.20 -13.41 -6.23
C VAL A 60 -2.63 -12.11 -5.71
N TYR A 61 -3.11 -11.67 -4.56
CA TYR A 61 -2.71 -10.46 -3.87
C TYR A 61 -1.99 -10.81 -2.56
N ASN A 62 -0.76 -10.40 -2.42
CA ASN A 62 0.01 -10.56 -1.19
C ASN A 62 -0.23 -9.35 -0.26
N ASP A 63 -1.13 -9.51 0.69
CA ASP A 63 -1.54 -8.50 1.66
C ASP A 63 -0.60 -8.45 2.86
N PHE A 64 0.67 -8.20 2.62
CA PHE A 64 1.69 -8.14 3.69
C PHE A 64 1.46 -6.99 4.68
N ASP A 65 0.86 -5.90 4.20
CA ASP A 65 0.52 -4.71 4.99
C ASP A 65 -0.83 -4.80 5.72
N ASN A 66 -1.50 -5.95 5.62
CA ASN A 66 -2.81 -6.20 6.22
C ASN A 66 -3.88 -5.16 5.81
N TYR A 67 -3.87 -4.75 4.54
CA TYR A 67 -4.80 -3.75 4.01
C TYR A 67 -6.25 -4.25 4.00
N ARG A 68 -6.46 -5.56 3.82
CA ARG A 68 -7.77 -6.19 3.92
C ARG A 68 -8.43 -5.95 5.29
N CYS A 69 -7.66 -6.03 6.37
CA CYS A 69 -8.16 -5.72 7.72
C CYS A 69 -8.59 -4.25 7.81
N ARG A 70 -7.83 -3.33 7.22
CA ARG A 70 -8.18 -1.91 7.18
C ARG A 70 -9.50 -1.67 6.44
N LEU A 71 -9.71 -2.33 5.29
CA LEU A 71 -10.96 -2.25 4.53
C LEU A 71 -12.16 -2.76 5.35
N ALA A 72 -12.01 -3.88 6.05
CA ALA A 72 -13.06 -4.44 6.91
C ALA A 72 -13.43 -3.50 8.07
N ASN A 73 -12.47 -2.70 8.54
CA ASN A 73 -12.66 -1.75 9.64
C ASN A 73 -13.07 -0.34 9.19
N ILE A 74 -13.42 -0.11 7.91
CA ILE A 74 -13.93 1.19 7.44
C ILE A 74 -15.09 1.71 8.30
N PRO A 75 -16.11 0.90 8.68
CA PRO A 75 -17.21 1.38 9.50
C PRO A 75 -16.75 1.92 10.87
N ALA A 76 -15.92 1.17 11.59
CA ALA A 76 -15.39 1.59 12.89
C ALA A 76 -14.48 2.83 12.76
N THR A 77 -13.64 2.87 11.73
CA THR A 77 -12.80 4.04 11.40
C THR A 77 -13.63 5.30 11.14
N ASN A 78 -14.77 5.17 10.45
CA ASN A 78 -15.68 6.28 10.21
C ASN A 78 -16.35 6.78 11.50
N VAL A 79 -16.74 5.89 12.39
CA VAL A 79 -17.29 6.25 13.72
C VAL A 79 -16.24 7.02 14.51
N LEU A 80 -15.01 6.52 14.59
CA LEU A 80 -13.92 7.22 15.26
C LEU A 80 -13.66 8.61 14.64
N LEU A 81 -13.58 8.71 13.31
CA LEU A 81 -13.41 9.99 12.61
C LEU A 81 -14.57 10.96 12.88
N SER A 82 -15.80 10.46 13.00
CA SER A 82 -16.96 11.28 13.35
C SER A 82 -16.84 11.85 14.77
N ASP A 83 -16.41 11.04 15.73
CA ASP A 83 -16.15 11.50 17.09
C ASP A 83 -15.02 12.51 17.17
N LEU A 84 -13.92 12.27 16.43
CA LEU A 84 -12.81 13.22 16.35
C LEU A 84 -13.24 14.56 15.71
N ARG A 85 -14.12 14.54 14.70
CA ARG A 85 -14.72 15.76 14.11
C ARG A 85 -15.50 16.55 15.15
N ARG A 86 -16.30 15.85 15.98
CA ARG A 86 -17.10 16.47 17.04
C ARG A 86 -16.21 17.07 18.14
N ILE A 87 -15.15 16.36 18.55
CA ILE A 87 -14.17 16.86 19.54
C ILE A 87 -13.43 18.11 19.00
N ALA A 88 -13.14 18.13 17.70
CA ALA A 88 -12.49 19.28 17.03
C ALA A 88 -13.46 20.39 16.62
N GLU A 89 -14.73 20.32 17.03
CA GLU A 89 -15.69 21.37 16.72
C GLU A 89 -15.24 22.69 17.35
N GLY A 90 -15.19 23.75 16.53
CA GLY A 90 -14.63 25.03 16.94
C GLY A 90 -13.14 25.23 16.67
N GLU A 91 -12.37 24.14 16.47
CA GLU A 91 -10.95 24.28 16.10
C GLU A 91 -10.80 24.70 14.62
N PRO A 92 -9.98 25.72 14.33
CA PRO A 92 -9.78 26.17 12.95
C PRO A 92 -9.19 25.07 12.06
N LYS A 93 -9.68 24.94 10.80
CA LYS A 93 -9.17 23.98 9.83
C LYS A 93 -7.68 24.21 9.52
N ASN A 94 -6.96 23.10 9.38
CA ASN A 94 -5.51 23.05 9.10
C ASN A 94 -4.62 23.72 10.19
N LYS A 95 -5.18 24.06 11.32
CA LYS A 95 -4.41 24.56 12.47
C LYS A 95 -4.06 23.44 13.43
N ARG A 96 -2.98 23.66 14.17
CA ARG A 96 -2.49 22.75 15.21
C ARG A 96 -3.51 22.66 16.33
N ILE A 97 -3.80 21.46 16.79
CA ILE A 97 -4.65 21.17 17.93
C ILE A 97 -3.75 20.96 19.15
N THR A 98 -4.08 21.65 20.25
CA THR A 98 -3.30 21.63 21.51
C THR A 98 -4.24 21.57 22.72
N GLY A 99 -3.68 21.43 23.91
CA GLY A 99 -4.41 21.50 25.18
C GLY A 99 -5.49 20.43 25.30
N GLU A 100 -6.58 20.79 25.95
CA GLU A 100 -7.66 19.87 26.31
C GLU A 100 -8.29 19.15 25.11
N VAL A 101 -8.41 19.81 23.96
CA VAL A 101 -8.97 19.20 22.73
C VAL A 101 -8.06 18.08 22.25
N ARG A 102 -6.74 18.29 22.25
CA ARG A 102 -5.75 17.26 21.92
C ARG A 102 -5.85 16.06 22.85
N ASP A 103 -5.96 16.31 24.15
CA ASP A 103 -6.01 15.25 25.14
C ASP A 103 -7.31 14.43 25.01
N LYS A 104 -8.45 15.08 24.77
CA LYS A 104 -9.73 14.41 24.46
C LYS A 104 -9.66 13.55 23.21
N MET A 105 -8.97 14.01 22.15
CA MET A 105 -8.78 13.21 20.95
C MET A 105 -7.97 11.94 21.21
N PHE A 106 -6.84 12.08 21.90
CA PHE A 106 -6.03 10.90 22.24
C PHE A 106 -6.76 9.93 23.18
N ALA A 107 -7.49 10.44 24.16
CA ALA A 107 -8.33 9.61 25.03
C ALA A 107 -9.41 8.84 24.24
N ARG A 108 -10.01 9.47 23.21
CA ARG A 108 -11.00 8.81 22.36
C ARG A 108 -10.36 7.71 21.49
N ILE A 109 -9.18 7.97 20.89
CA ILE A 109 -8.44 6.97 20.10
C ILE A 109 -8.00 5.80 20.99
N GLU A 110 -7.49 6.08 22.18
CA GLU A 110 -7.09 5.05 23.16
C GLU A 110 -8.26 4.18 23.60
N ARG A 111 -9.43 4.78 23.79
CA ARG A 111 -10.65 4.05 24.10
C ARG A 111 -11.04 3.11 22.96
N GLU A 112 -11.01 3.58 21.70
CA GLU A 112 -11.31 2.75 20.53
C GLU A 112 -10.40 1.52 20.49
N GLU A 113 -9.10 1.72 20.71
CA GLU A 113 -8.13 0.62 20.71
C GLU A 113 -8.40 -0.39 21.84
N LYS A 114 -8.75 0.10 23.04
CA LYS A 114 -9.06 -0.76 24.19
C LYS A 114 -10.37 -1.54 24.02
N GLU A 115 -11.40 -0.92 23.48
CA GLU A 115 -12.73 -1.52 23.34
C GLU A 115 -12.83 -2.46 22.13
N HIS A 116 -12.18 -2.13 21.02
CA HIS A 116 -12.29 -2.88 19.76
C HIS A 116 -11.00 -3.63 19.36
N GLY A 117 -9.90 -3.43 20.11
CA GLY A 117 -8.62 -4.10 19.86
C GLY A 117 -7.92 -3.65 18.58
N TYR A 118 -8.43 -2.62 17.87
CA TYR A 118 -7.90 -2.18 16.59
C TYR A 118 -8.22 -0.71 16.30
N VAL A 119 -7.20 -0.01 15.75
CA VAL A 119 -7.35 1.33 15.16
C VAL A 119 -6.55 1.38 13.84
N ASP A 120 -7.15 1.86 12.76
CA ASP A 120 -6.43 2.16 11.52
C ASP A 120 -5.63 3.47 11.66
N TYR A 121 -4.46 3.34 12.31
CA TYR A 121 -3.58 4.48 12.56
C TYR A 121 -3.12 5.19 11.29
N ILE A 122 -3.01 4.50 10.16
CA ILE A 122 -2.63 5.12 8.88
C ILE A 122 -3.74 6.09 8.42
N THR A 123 -5.01 5.66 8.49
CA THR A 123 -6.16 6.51 8.12
C THR A 123 -6.34 7.67 9.11
N ILE A 124 -6.16 7.43 10.41
CA ILE A 124 -6.23 8.48 11.43
C ILE A 124 -5.07 9.47 11.25
N SER A 125 -3.85 9.01 10.97
CA SER A 125 -2.69 9.86 10.65
C SER A 125 -2.97 10.80 9.48
N ALA A 126 -3.56 10.29 8.40
CA ALA A 126 -3.92 11.11 7.23
C ALA A 126 -4.89 12.25 7.57
N SER A 127 -5.64 12.12 8.68
CA SER A 127 -6.59 13.11 9.17
C SER A 127 -6.03 14.06 10.23
N LEU A 128 -5.00 13.67 10.95
CA LEU A 128 -4.49 14.41 12.09
C LEU A 128 -3.05 14.90 11.93
N LEU A 129 -2.23 14.23 11.11
CA LEU A 129 -0.82 14.61 10.96
C LEU A 129 -0.58 15.47 9.73
N PHE A 130 0.58 16.11 9.67
CA PHE A 130 0.98 16.87 8.49
C PHE A 130 1.20 15.95 7.29
N ALA A 131 1.11 16.50 6.09
CA ALA A 131 1.08 15.75 4.84
C ALA A 131 2.17 14.66 4.76
N MET A 132 1.77 13.47 4.34
CA MET A 132 2.63 12.30 4.12
C MET A 132 3.27 11.69 5.38
N LYS A 133 2.91 12.18 6.58
CA LYS A 133 3.36 11.57 7.82
C LYS A 133 2.33 10.56 8.32
N TYR A 134 2.78 9.36 8.57
CA TYR A 134 1.95 8.26 9.09
C TYR A 134 2.65 7.62 10.28
N VAL A 135 1.85 7.14 11.22
CA VAL A 135 2.32 6.41 12.39
C VAL A 135 1.55 5.10 12.51
N ALA A 136 2.11 4.14 13.22
CA ALA A 136 1.53 2.81 13.36
C ALA A 136 0.92 2.57 14.77
N SER A 137 1.06 3.52 15.69
CA SER A 137 0.56 3.38 17.07
C SER A 137 0.15 4.71 17.68
N LEU A 138 -0.62 4.62 18.78
CA LEU A 138 -0.97 5.78 19.59
C LEU A 138 0.26 6.44 20.21
N GLU A 139 1.24 5.65 20.65
CA GLU A 139 2.47 6.17 21.25
C GLU A 139 3.28 7.00 20.26
N GLU A 140 3.40 6.53 19.02
CA GLU A 140 4.03 7.30 17.95
C GLU A 140 3.24 8.58 17.68
N MET A 141 1.90 8.49 17.62
CA MET A 141 1.03 9.65 17.35
C MET A 141 1.11 10.70 18.46
N LYS A 142 1.23 10.29 19.72
CA LYS A 142 1.37 11.20 20.87
C LYS A 142 2.66 12.05 20.80
N LYS A 143 3.71 11.56 20.12
CA LYS A 143 4.97 12.32 19.90
C LYS A 143 4.84 13.41 18.84
N GLU A 144 3.77 13.36 18.04
CA GLU A 144 3.58 14.26 16.91
C GLU A 144 2.68 15.45 17.23
N ALA A 145 2.87 16.54 16.49
CA ALA A 145 1.91 17.62 16.45
C ALA A 145 0.70 17.20 15.61
N ILE A 146 -0.50 17.31 16.17
CA ILE A 146 -1.74 17.03 15.45
C ILE A 146 -2.42 18.30 14.96
N TYR A 147 -3.17 18.18 13.86
CA TYR A 147 -3.82 19.30 13.16
C TYR A 147 -5.27 18.96 12.81
N ASN A 148 -6.16 19.95 12.79
CA ASN A 148 -7.52 19.74 12.33
C ASN A 148 -7.58 19.59 10.80
N ARG A 149 -7.19 18.42 10.30
CA ARG A 149 -7.24 18.04 8.88
C ARG A 149 -8.28 16.94 8.61
N ILE A 150 -9.13 16.69 9.60
CA ILE A 150 -10.11 15.61 9.54
C ILE A 150 -11.03 15.85 8.33
N ARG A 151 -11.12 14.85 7.45
CA ARG A 151 -12.00 14.90 6.28
C ARG A 151 -13.47 15.01 6.71
N ARG A 152 -14.28 15.73 5.93
CA ARG A 152 -15.71 15.92 6.22
C ARG A 152 -16.56 14.68 5.94
N ALA A 153 -16.30 14.03 4.80
CA ALA A 153 -17.04 12.86 4.37
C ALA A 153 -16.43 11.56 4.90
N ASP A 154 -17.27 10.60 5.17
CA ASP A 154 -16.85 9.25 5.54
C ASP A 154 -16.20 8.51 4.37
N TYR A 155 -15.40 7.49 4.66
CA TYR A 155 -14.92 6.55 3.66
C TYR A 155 -16.06 5.63 3.24
N SER A 156 -16.24 5.46 1.93
CA SER A 156 -17.22 4.51 1.42
C SER A 156 -16.80 3.08 1.75
N LYS A 157 -17.76 2.24 2.06
CA LYS A 157 -17.52 0.80 2.12
C LYS A 157 -16.95 0.32 0.78
N ALA A 158 -16.03 -0.61 0.84
CA ALA A 158 -15.32 -1.14 -0.31
C ALA A 158 -15.26 -2.68 -0.28
N GLU A 159 -16.41 -3.29 0.01
CA GLU A 159 -16.57 -4.75 0.14
C GLU A 159 -16.24 -5.47 -1.17
N ASP A 160 -16.52 -4.83 -2.31
CA ASP A 160 -16.25 -5.31 -3.65
C ASP A 160 -14.80 -5.10 -4.14
N TYR A 161 -13.97 -4.39 -3.36
CA TYR A 161 -12.63 -3.99 -3.81
C TYR A 161 -11.71 -5.19 -4.08
N LEU A 162 -11.69 -6.17 -3.17
CA LEU A 162 -10.88 -7.39 -3.29
C LEU A 162 -11.70 -8.62 -3.72
N GLU A 163 -12.94 -8.43 -4.19
CA GLU A 163 -13.80 -9.52 -4.63
C GLU A 163 -13.13 -10.33 -5.76
N GLY A 164 -13.23 -11.66 -5.70
CA GLY A 164 -12.66 -12.59 -6.69
C GLY A 164 -11.12 -12.56 -6.79
N ILE A 165 -10.43 -11.94 -5.84
CA ILE A 165 -8.97 -11.94 -5.71
C ILE A 165 -8.57 -12.91 -4.61
N MET A 166 -7.59 -13.76 -4.88
CA MET A 166 -7.02 -14.66 -3.86
C MET A 166 -6.06 -13.87 -2.99
N VAL A 167 -6.36 -13.79 -1.68
CA VAL A 167 -5.53 -13.04 -0.74
C VAL A 167 -4.60 -13.98 0.02
N THR A 168 -3.32 -13.64 0.06
CA THR A 168 -2.30 -14.28 0.90
C THR A 168 -1.57 -13.23 1.72
N CYS A 169 -0.86 -13.64 2.78
CA CYS A 169 -0.02 -12.77 3.59
C CYS A 169 1.25 -13.54 3.95
N LYS A 170 2.29 -13.40 3.12
CA LYS A 170 3.56 -14.12 3.25
C LYS A 170 4.72 -13.24 2.81
N ASP A 171 5.94 -13.64 3.14
CA ASP A 171 7.13 -13.10 2.50
C ASP A 171 7.06 -13.28 0.98
N TYR A 172 7.46 -12.27 0.21
CA TYR A 172 7.36 -12.29 -1.25
C TYR A 172 8.13 -13.46 -1.88
N LYS A 173 9.24 -13.92 -1.27
CA LYS A 173 10.02 -15.08 -1.74
C LYS A 173 9.23 -16.38 -1.58
N GLU A 174 8.42 -16.49 -0.52
CA GLU A 174 7.54 -17.63 -0.32
C GLU A 174 6.39 -17.64 -1.34
N VAL A 175 5.76 -16.48 -1.55
CA VAL A 175 4.71 -16.34 -2.58
C VAL A 175 5.28 -16.68 -3.95
N PHE A 176 6.45 -16.14 -4.29
CA PHE A 176 7.11 -16.47 -5.55
C PHE A 176 7.34 -17.98 -5.71
N LYS A 177 7.89 -18.66 -4.70
CA LYS A 177 8.11 -20.11 -4.73
C LYS A 177 6.83 -20.91 -5.00
N CYS A 178 5.68 -20.44 -4.49
CA CYS A 178 4.39 -21.12 -4.72
C CYS A 178 3.91 -21.04 -6.17
N TYR A 179 4.29 -20.00 -6.91
CA TYR A 179 3.72 -19.70 -8.22
C TYR A 179 4.71 -19.72 -9.38
N LYS A 180 6.01 -19.75 -9.15
CA LYS A 180 7.07 -19.65 -10.17
C LYS A 180 6.95 -20.71 -11.30
N ASP A 181 6.45 -21.88 -10.97
CA ASP A 181 6.32 -23.01 -11.91
C ASP A 181 4.92 -23.08 -12.55
N VAL A 182 4.03 -22.10 -12.27
CA VAL A 182 2.70 -22.04 -12.88
C VAL A 182 2.82 -21.54 -14.32
N PRO A 183 2.32 -22.31 -15.32
CA PRO A 183 2.40 -21.89 -16.71
C PRO A 183 1.70 -20.54 -16.94
N GLY A 184 2.38 -19.64 -17.65
CA GLY A 184 1.84 -18.32 -17.98
C GLY A 184 1.70 -17.36 -16.79
N VAL A 185 2.40 -17.62 -15.68
CA VAL A 185 2.41 -16.70 -14.54
C VAL A 185 3.10 -15.37 -14.89
N VAL A 186 2.52 -14.28 -14.41
CA VAL A 186 3.10 -12.93 -14.49
C VAL A 186 3.15 -12.34 -13.08
N PHE A 187 4.32 -11.91 -12.65
CA PHE A 187 4.51 -11.29 -11.34
C PHE A 187 4.35 -9.77 -11.45
N LEU A 188 3.52 -9.20 -10.57
CA LEU A 188 3.44 -7.76 -10.36
C LEU A 188 4.39 -7.41 -9.22
N VAL A 189 5.29 -6.47 -9.48
CA VAL A 189 6.46 -6.22 -8.61
C VAL A 189 6.57 -4.73 -8.33
N ASP A 190 6.19 -4.32 -7.14
CA ASP A 190 6.20 -2.94 -6.66
C ASP A 190 6.87 -2.84 -5.30
N PRO A 191 8.19 -3.11 -5.20
CA PRO A 191 8.91 -3.04 -3.94
C PRO A 191 9.01 -1.60 -3.42
N PRO A 192 9.24 -1.40 -2.10
CA PRO A 192 9.53 -0.09 -1.54
C PRO A 192 10.72 0.57 -2.27
N TYR A 193 10.67 1.87 -2.57
CA TYR A 193 11.70 2.53 -3.37
C TYR A 193 12.98 2.84 -2.57
N LEU A 194 14.16 2.64 -3.19
CA LEU A 194 15.47 2.96 -2.60
C LEU A 194 15.65 4.43 -2.21
N SER A 195 14.95 5.33 -2.88
CA SER A 195 15.12 6.79 -2.72
C SER A 195 14.06 7.45 -1.83
N THR A 196 13.14 6.68 -1.24
CA THR A 196 12.13 7.24 -0.35
C THR A 196 12.68 7.34 1.07
N GLU A 197 12.61 8.54 1.65
CA GLU A 197 12.87 8.73 3.07
C GLU A 197 12.07 7.72 3.90
N VAL A 198 12.75 6.96 4.72
CA VAL A 198 12.31 5.68 5.32
C VAL A 198 11.34 5.88 6.49
N GLY A 199 10.78 7.09 6.67
CA GLY A 199 9.96 7.42 7.84
C GLY A 199 8.66 6.65 8.01
N THR A 200 8.23 5.85 7.01
CA THR A 200 6.90 5.23 7.02
C THR A 200 6.91 3.72 6.83
N TYR A 201 7.99 3.14 6.36
CA TYR A 201 8.09 1.69 6.20
C TYR A 201 8.81 1.07 7.40
N LYS A 202 8.24 0.03 7.97
CA LYS A 202 8.83 -0.75 9.08
C LYS A 202 10.14 -1.45 8.71
N MET A 203 10.46 -1.55 7.42
CA MET A 203 11.65 -2.20 6.91
C MET A 203 12.47 -1.25 6.04
N TYR A 204 13.73 -1.11 6.37
CA TYR A 204 14.72 -0.41 5.55
C TYR A 204 15.17 -1.35 4.43
N TRP A 205 14.77 -1.05 3.19
CA TRP A 205 15.23 -1.77 2.00
C TRP A 205 16.62 -1.30 1.60
N ARG A 206 17.52 -2.25 1.51
CA ARG A 206 18.90 -2.05 1.03
C ARG A 206 18.97 -2.39 -0.46
N LEU A 207 20.06 -1.97 -1.12
CA LEU A 207 20.32 -2.36 -2.51
C LEU A 207 20.29 -3.89 -2.70
N ALA A 208 20.84 -4.64 -1.73
CA ALA A 208 20.80 -6.10 -1.75
C ALA A 208 19.38 -6.68 -1.84
N ASP A 209 18.41 -6.09 -1.14
CA ASP A 209 17.02 -6.55 -1.17
C ASP A 209 16.41 -6.40 -2.58
N TYR A 210 16.78 -5.33 -3.32
CA TYR A 210 16.37 -5.15 -4.71
C TYR A 210 17.04 -6.14 -5.65
N LEU A 211 18.33 -6.39 -5.46
CA LEU A 211 19.08 -7.39 -6.24
C LEU A 211 18.51 -8.79 -6.02
N ASP A 212 18.10 -9.09 -4.79
CA ASP A 212 17.38 -10.32 -4.45
C ASP A 212 16.08 -10.44 -5.25
N VAL A 213 15.28 -9.37 -5.35
CA VAL A 213 14.05 -9.37 -6.15
C VAL A 213 14.37 -9.64 -7.63
N LEU A 214 15.35 -8.96 -8.21
CA LEU A 214 15.74 -9.18 -9.59
C LEU A 214 16.25 -10.60 -9.83
N THR A 215 16.99 -11.15 -8.87
CA THR A 215 17.48 -12.54 -8.93
C THR A 215 16.33 -13.54 -8.90
N VAL A 216 15.34 -13.31 -8.05
CA VAL A 216 14.13 -14.13 -7.94
C VAL A 216 13.33 -14.09 -9.24
N LEU A 217 13.23 -12.94 -9.90
CA LEU A 217 12.44 -12.76 -11.13
C LEU A 217 13.13 -13.27 -12.39
N LYS A 218 14.40 -13.60 -12.35
CA LYS A 218 15.18 -14.03 -13.52
C LYS A 218 14.51 -15.23 -14.21
N GLY A 219 14.26 -15.08 -15.52
CA GLY A 219 13.62 -16.12 -16.34
C GLY A 219 12.09 -16.18 -16.25
N HIS A 220 11.44 -15.26 -15.54
CA HIS A 220 9.98 -15.20 -15.40
C HIS A 220 9.42 -13.92 -16.03
N SER A 221 8.14 -13.96 -16.39
CA SER A 221 7.42 -12.76 -16.85
C SER A 221 7.01 -11.92 -15.66
N PHE A 222 7.26 -10.60 -15.73
CA PHE A 222 6.87 -9.68 -14.67
C PHE A 222 6.58 -8.27 -15.18
N VAL A 223 5.83 -7.51 -14.40
CA VAL A 223 5.64 -6.06 -14.55
C VAL A 223 6.24 -5.39 -13.33
N TYR A 224 7.32 -4.64 -13.53
CA TYR A 224 8.06 -3.98 -12.45
C TYR A 224 7.72 -2.50 -12.39
N PHE A 225 7.35 -2.03 -11.19
CA PHE A 225 7.06 -0.62 -10.93
C PHE A 225 8.23 0.02 -10.18
N THR A 226 8.73 1.10 -10.73
CA THR A 226 9.81 1.86 -10.11
C THR A 226 9.66 3.35 -10.42
N SER A 227 10.37 4.19 -9.69
CA SER A 227 10.48 5.62 -9.97
C SER A 227 11.60 5.88 -10.98
N ASN A 228 11.41 6.85 -11.86
CA ASN A 228 12.48 7.35 -12.74
C ASN A 228 13.65 8.01 -11.96
N LYS A 229 13.47 8.23 -10.66
CA LYS A 229 14.52 8.70 -9.73
C LYS A 229 15.20 7.55 -8.98
N SER A 230 14.82 6.32 -9.25
CA SER A 230 15.39 5.16 -8.56
C SER A 230 16.72 4.78 -9.18
N SER A 231 17.76 4.70 -8.37
CA SER A 231 19.11 4.24 -8.77
C SER A 231 19.13 2.80 -9.30
N ILE A 232 18.03 2.04 -9.13
CA ILE A 232 17.92 0.68 -9.68
C ILE A 232 17.92 0.66 -11.20
N LEU A 233 17.30 1.67 -11.85
CA LEU A 233 17.31 1.76 -13.32
C LEU A 233 18.73 2.03 -13.82
N GLU A 234 19.44 2.97 -13.19
CA GLU A 234 20.83 3.26 -13.52
C GLU A 234 21.72 2.03 -13.35
N LEU A 235 21.51 1.28 -12.26
CA LEU A 235 22.22 0.02 -12.02
C LEU A 235 21.94 -1.02 -13.11
N CYS A 236 20.66 -1.22 -13.48
CA CYS A 236 20.28 -2.16 -14.54
C CYS A 236 20.91 -1.77 -15.89
N ASP A 237 20.85 -0.48 -16.24
CA ASP A 237 21.48 0.04 -17.47
C ASP A 237 23.00 -0.13 -17.45
N TRP A 238 23.62 0.02 -16.28
CA TRP A 238 25.06 -0.20 -16.14
C TRP A 238 25.42 -1.67 -16.29
N MET A 239 24.65 -2.57 -15.64
CA MET A 239 24.85 -4.02 -15.73
C MET A 239 24.68 -4.54 -17.16
N ASP A 240 23.70 -4.03 -17.90
CA ASP A 240 23.45 -4.39 -19.30
C ASP A 240 24.65 -4.01 -20.19
N ARG A 241 25.27 -2.86 -19.94
CA ARG A 241 26.48 -2.41 -20.66
C ARG A 241 27.76 -3.11 -20.19
N ASN A 242 27.74 -3.79 -19.05
CA ASN A 242 28.91 -4.43 -18.45
C ASN A 242 28.63 -5.88 -18.04
N PRO A 243 28.29 -6.76 -19.00
CA PRO A 243 27.76 -8.11 -18.69
C PRO A 243 28.80 -9.05 -18.02
N PHE A 244 30.09 -8.69 -18.05
CA PHE A 244 31.18 -9.53 -17.52
C PHE A 244 31.69 -9.08 -16.14
N VAL A 245 31.04 -8.10 -15.52
CA VAL A 245 31.46 -7.67 -14.19
C VAL A 245 30.92 -8.67 -13.18
N GLY A 246 31.80 -9.56 -12.72
CA GLY A 246 31.59 -10.38 -11.52
C GLY A 246 31.80 -9.58 -10.24
N SER A 247 31.69 -10.25 -9.09
CA SER A 247 32.04 -9.64 -7.80
C SER A 247 33.52 -9.20 -7.85
N PRO A 248 33.82 -7.94 -7.54
CA PRO A 248 35.22 -7.46 -7.48
C PRO A 248 35.97 -7.95 -6.22
N PHE A 249 35.30 -8.74 -5.33
CA PHE A 249 35.81 -9.23 -4.06
C PHE A 249 35.67 -10.74 -3.93
#